data_81b0e3381e8aef30d632744ca2e010bc
#
_entry.id   81b0e3381e8aef30d632744ca2e010bc
#
_cell.length_a   1.000
_cell.length_b   1.000
_cell.length_c   1.000
_cell.angle_alpha   90.00
_cell.angle_beta   90.00
_cell.angle_gamma   90.00
#
_symmetry.space_group_name_H-M   'P 1'
#
loop_
_entity.id
_entity.type
_entity.pdbx_description
1 polymer ?
#
loop_
_entity_poly.entity_id
_entity_poly.type
_entity_poly.pdbx_seq_one_letter_code
_entity_poly.pdbx_strand_id
1 'polypeptide(L)'
;MKLSACIEWLFADASDDFAERIRLAKAAGLDAVEFWFWSNKDIGAIEAALKETGLSLSGFVAEPMIALTDPANHARFLAGLSTSMRMAQRLGAKVLIAQAGDDLPGRSREEQHDALVDCLRAAADVLAGSGVRLGVEPLNTLIDHKGYYLSSTREALNIVDEVGRPEIGVVYDLYHSYVMGERIEDVLKDKVAHVIHAHVADHPGRNDPGLGEIDLGKRLAWLYANGYAGAVGLEYKPEGSTAEALARVRAALTTA
;
A
#
# COMPACT_ATOMS: atom_id res chain seq x y z
N MET A 1 12.24 10.38 7.82
CA MET A 1 11.11 9.82 7.05
C MET A 1 11.65 9.33 5.71
N LYS A 2 11.27 8.14 5.27
CA LYS A 2 11.67 7.59 3.97
C LYS A 2 10.50 7.71 2.99
N LEU A 3 10.76 8.20 1.77
CA LEU A 3 9.74 8.35 0.73
C LEU A 3 9.93 7.28 -0.35
N SER A 4 8.83 6.63 -0.72
CA SER A 4 8.74 5.65 -1.81
C SER A 4 7.87 6.20 -2.93
N ALA A 5 8.32 6.13 -4.18
CA ALA A 5 7.48 6.52 -5.31
C ALA A 5 6.67 5.33 -5.82
N CYS A 6 5.35 5.47 -5.92
CA CYS A 6 4.54 4.58 -6.74
C CYS A 6 4.81 4.89 -8.23
N ILE A 7 5.69 4.11 -8.84
CA ILE A 7 6.14 4.33 -10.21
C ILE A 7 5.13 3.87 -11.29
N GLU A 8 3.92 3.48 -10.89
CA GLU A 8 2.80 3.38 -11.84
C GLU A 8 2.39 4.77 -12.35
N TRP A 9 2.43 5.78 -11.47
CA TRP A 9 2.06 7.15 -11.78
C TRP A 9 3.24 8.12 -11.81
N LEU A 10 4.10 8.08 -10.78
CA LEU A 10 5.25 8.97 -10.73
C LEU A 10 6.27 8.57 -11.80
N PHE A 11 6.85 9.57 -12.45
CA PHE A 11 7.78 9.45 -13.58
C PHE A 11 7.18 8.84 -14.86
N ALA A 12 5.85 8.60 -14.92
CA ALA A 12 5.18 8.21 -16.14
C ALA A 12 5.17 9.34 -17.19
N ASP A 13 5.28 10.57 -16.75
CA ASP A 13 5.46 11.76 -17.58
C ASP A 13 6.81 11.77 -18.32
N ALA A 14 7.81 11.05 -17.83
CA ALA A 14 9.17 11.07 -18.34
C ALA A 14 9.57 9.77 -19.08
N SER A 15 9.02 8.62 -18.72
CA SER A 15 9.35 7.32 -19.33
C SER A 15 8.26 6.28 -19.16
N ASP A 16 8.07 5.44 -20.18
CA ASP A 16 7.23 4.23 -20.09
C ASP A 16 8.01 3.03 -19.51
N ASP A 17 9.33 3.08 -19.49
CA ASP A 17 10.20 2.02 -18.94
C ASP A 17 10.28 2.12 -17.41
N PHE A 18 9.82 1.07 -16.71
CA PHE A 18 9.85 0.99 -15.24
C PHE A 18 11.27 1.00 -14.66
N ALA A 19 12.26 0.42 -15.36
CA ALA A 19 13.65 0.48 -14.93
C ALA A 19 14.19 1.91 -15.00
N GLU A 20 13.81 2.68 -16.03
CA GLU A 20 14.16 4.09 -16.11
C GLU A 20 13.45 4.94 -15.05
N ARG A 21 12.17 4.66 -14.74
CA ARG A 21 11.46 5.33 -13.63
C ARG A 21 12.18 5.12 -12.28
N ILE A 22 12.79 3.96 -12.05
CA ILE A 22 13.63 3.69 -10.86
C ILE A 22 14.86 4.60 -10.84
N ARG A 23 15.56 4.76 -11.98
CA ARG A 23 16.72 5.67 -12.07
C ARG A 23 16.32 7.13 -11.85
N LEU A 24 15.19 7.55 -12.42
CA LEU A 24 14.63 8.89 -12.21
C LEU A 24 14.25 9.12 -10.74
N ALA A 25 13.66 8.13 -10.07
CA ALA A 25 13.38 8.20 -8.64
C ALA A 25 14.64 8.38 -7.80
N LYS A 26 15.74 7.68 -8.16
CA LYS A 26 17.04 7.88 -7.53
C LYS A 26 17.60 9.28 -7.76
N ALA A 27 17.55 9.75 -9.00
CA ALA A 27 18.01 11.11 -9.35
C ALA A 27 17.18 12.19 -8.63
N ALA A 28 15.88 11.93 -8.39
CA ALA A 28 15.02 12.79 -7.61
C ALA A 28 15.26 12.70 -6.08
N GLY A 29 16.17 11.86 -5.60
CA GLY A 29 16.54 11.76 -4.18
C GLY A 29 15.50 11.03 -3.32
N LEU A 30 14.77 10.08 -3.90
CA LEU A 30 13.87 9.20 -3.15
C LEU A 30 14.63 8.03 -2.53
N ASP A 31 14.05 7.42 -1.50
CA ASP A 31 14.64 6.31 -0.74
C ASP A 31 14.22 4.94 -1.25
N ALA A 32 13.03 4.88 -1.86
CA ALA A 32 12.41 3.66 -2.33
C ALA A 32 11.49 3.90 -3.52
N VAL A 33 11.08 2.81 -4.15
CA VAL A 33 10.01 2.78 -5.14
C VAL A 33 9.03 1.66 -4.81
N GLU A 34 7.86 1.71 -5.41
CA GLU A 34 6.84 0.67 -5.38
C GLU A 34 6.07 0.66 -6.69
N PHE A 35 5.36 -0.42 -6.97
CA PHE A 35 4.51 -0.57 -8.14
C PHE A 35 3.34 -1.51 -7.81
N TRP A 36 2.35 -1.62 -8.71
CA TRP A 36 1.19 -2.48 -8.43
C TRP A 36 1.48 -3.94 -8.76
N PHE A 37 1.53 -4.32 -10.04
CA PHE A 37 1.64 -5.71 -10.46
C PHE A 37 3.04 -6.03 -10.96
N TRP A 38 3.56 -7.17 -10.53
CA TRP A 38 4.87 -7.66 -10.97
C TRP A 38 4.78 -8.48 -12.25
N SER A 39 3.65 -9.19 -12.50
CA SER A 39 3.53 -10.13 -13.61
C SER A 39 3.50 -9.48 -15.01
N ASN A 40 3.19 -8.19 -15.07
CA ASN A 40 3.14 -7.41 -16.32
C ASN A 40 4.40 -6.55 -16.57
N LYS A 41 5.50 -6.84 -15.85
CA LYS A 41 6.72 -6.03 -15.90
C LYS A 41 7.95 -6.88 -16.25
N ASP A 42 8.97 -6.23 -16.82
CA ASP A 42 10.30 -6.84 -16.96
C ASP A 42 11.02 -6.81 -15.59
N ILE A 43 10.83 -7.90 -14.85
CA ILE A 43 11.43 -8.05 -13.53
C ILE A 43 12.95 -8.09 -13.57
N GLY A 44 13.55 -8.58 -14.66
CA GLY A 44 15.00 -8.57 -14.83
C GLY A 44 15.56 -7.16 -14.93
N ALA A 45 14.92 -6.29 -15.72
CA ALA A 45 15.30 -4.89 -15.85
C ALA A 45 15.08 -4.13 -14.53
N ILE A 46 13.97 -4.36 -13.82
CA ILE A 46 13.69 -3.77 -12.50
C ILE A 46 14.77 -4.18 -11.48
N GLU A 47 15.07 -5.47 -11.38
CA GLU A 47 16.10 -5.98 -10.45
C GLU A 47 17.47 -5.34 -10.72
N ALA A 48 17.85 -5.21 -11.99
CA ALA A 48 19.09 -4.55 -12.40
C ALA A 48 19.10 -3.07 -11.98
N ALA A 49 18.00 -2.34 -12.23
CA ALA A 49 17.90 -0.93 -11.87
C ALA A 49 17.88 -0.70 -10.35
N LEU A 50 17.20 -1.55 -9.57
CA LEU A 50 17.25 -1.50 -8.10
C LEU A 50 18.68 -1.71 -7.58
N LYS A 51 19.39 -2.69 -8.14
CA LYS A 51 20.80 -2.95 -7.79
C LYS A 51 21.72 -1.79 -8.18
N GLU A 52 21.54 -1.23 -9.37
CA GLU A 52 22.32 -0.10 -9.90
C GLU A 52 22.16 1.15 -9.03
N THR A 53 20.90 1.47 -8.68
CA THR A 53 20.55 2.70 -7.95
C THR A 53 20.72 2.58 -6.44
N GLY A 54 20.66 1.36 -5.90
CA GLY A 54 20.61 1.11 -4.46
C GLY A 54 19.28 1.52 -3.80
N LEU A 55 18.23 1.79 -4.60
CA LEU A 55 16.89 2.02 -4.06
C LEU A 55 16.28 0.74 -3.52
N SER A 56 15.50 0.86 -2.45
CA SER A 56 14.69 -0.24 -1.94
C SER A 56 13.38 -0.37 -2.73
N LEU A 57 12.85 -1.59 -2.84
CA LEU A 57 11.45 -1.80 -3.21
C LEU A 57 10.62 -1.90 -1.93
N SER A 58 9.73 -0.92 -1.69
CA SER A 58 8.92 -0.87 -0.46
C SER A 58 7.84 -1.95 -0.44
N GLY A 59 7.17 -2.17 -1.57
CA GLY A 59 6.12 -3.17 -1.71
C GLY A 59 5.53 -3.25 -3.10
N PHE A 60 4.62 -4.21 -3.28
CA PHE A 60 3.78 -4.37 -4.46
C PHE A 60 2.57 -5.27 -4.15
N VAL A 61 1.59 -5.29 -5.05
CA VAL A 61 0.35 -6.06 -4.86
C VAL A 61 0.61 -7.57 -4.95
N ALA A 62 0.06 -8.32 -4.01
CA ALA A 62 0.03 -9.78 -4.09
C ALA A 62 -0.94 -10.21 -5.20
N GLU A 63 -0.43 -11.00 -6.13
CA GLU A 63 -1.25 -11.48 -7.25
C GLU A 63 -1.69 -12.94 -7.03
N PRO A 64 -2.88 -13.30 -7.52
CA PRO A 64 -3.83 -12.47 -8.26
C PRO A 64 -4.65 -11.56 -7.33
N MET A 65 -5.04 -10.37 -7.83
CA MET A 65 -5.99 -9.48 -7.15
C MET A 65 -7.41 -10.02 -7.39
N ILE A 66 -7.97 -10.68 -6.39
CA ILE A 66 -9.30 -11.31 -6.40
C ILE A 66 -9.98 -11.14 -5.05
N ALA A 67 -11.31 -11.27 -4.98
CA ALA A 67 -12.06 -11.10 -3.74
C ALA A 67 -11.66 -12.18 -2.71
N LEU A 68 -11.05 -11.77 -1.61
CA LEU A 68 -10.65 -12.63 -0.49
C LEU A 68 -11.85 -12.95 0.43
N THR A 69 -12.92 -12.18 0.31
CA THR A 69 -14.21 -12.41 0.96
C THR A 69 -14.97 -13.60 0.36
N ASP A 70 -14.50 -14.18 -0.75
CA ASP A 70 -15.06 -15.39 -1.33
C ASP A 70 -14.14 -16.60 -1.08
N PRO A 71 -14.58 -17.59 -0.26
CA PRO A 71 -13.80 -18.79 -0.01
C PRO A 71 -13.41 -19.57 -1.27
N ALA A 72 -14.17 -19.45 -2.36
CA ALA A 72 -13.85 -20.11 -3.63
C ALA A 72 -12.53 -19.59 -4.25
N ASN A 73 -12.11 -18.39 -3.88
CA ASN A 73 -10.89 -17.77 -4.35
C ASN A 73 -9.63 -18.11 -3.53
N HIS A 74 -9.79 -18.61 -2.29
CA HIS A 74 -8.68 -18.75 -1.34
C HIS A 74 -7.54 -19.61 -1.88
N ALA A 75 -7.83 -20.79 -2.41
CA ALA A 75 -6.79 -21.68 -2.95
C ALA A 75 -5.99 -21.02 -4.08
N ARG A 76 -6.67 -20.28 -4.96
CA ARG A 76 -6.04 -19.56 -6.08
C ARG A 76 -5.19 -18.38 -5.57
N PHE A 77 -5.72 -17.62 -4.61
CA PHE A 77 -4.97 -16.52 -4.00
C PHE A 77 -3.72 -17.01 -3.29
N LEU A 78 -3.81 -18.04 -2.44
CA LEU A 78 -2.68 -18.59 -1.70
C LEU A 78 -1.57 -19.15 -2.60
N ALA A 79 -1.93 -19.80 -3.69
CA ALA A 79 -0.96 -20.25 -4.69
C ALA A 79 -0.22 -19.07 -5.35
N GLY A 80 -0.95 -18.01 -5.70
CA GLY A 80 -0.37 -16.79 -6.25
C GLY A 80 0.45 -15.99 -5.24
N LEU A 81 -0.02 -15.89 -3.98
CA LEU A 81 0.72 -15.28 -2.88
C LEU A 81 2.09 -15.94 -2.67
N SER A 82 2.15 -17.28 -2.72
CA SER A 82 3.44 -17.99 -2.65
C SER A 82 4.39 -17.59 -3.77
N THR A 83 3.88 -17.29 -4.97
CA THR A 83 4.70 -16.80 -6.08
C THR A 83 5.11 -15.33 -5.87
N SER A 84 4.19 -14.47 -5.46
CA SER A 84 4.46 -13.07 -5.12
C SER A 84 5.47 -12.95 -3.97
N MET A 85 5.39 -13.83 -2.97
CA MET A 85 6.36 -13.89 -1.87
C MET A 85 7.79 -14.18 -2.38
N ARG A 86 7.95 -15.18 -3.25
CA ARG A 86 9.27 -15.47 -3.86
C ARG A 86 9.77 -14.28 -4.69
N MET A 87 8.88 -13.58 -5.38
CA MET A 87 9.22 -12.38 -6.12
C MET A 87 9.65 -11.25 -5.18
N ALA A 88 8.94 -11.06 -4.06
CA ALA A 88 9.31 -10.09 -3.03
C ALA A 88 10.70 -10.38 -2.45
N GLN A 89 10.98 -11.65 -2.14
CA GLN A 89 12.31 -12.06 -1.67
C GLN A 89 13.40 -11.79 -2.71
N ARG A 90 13.13 -12.07 -4.00
CA ARG A 90 14.08 -11.81 -5.11
C ARG A 90 14.40 -10.32 -5.25
N LEU A 91 13.38 -9.47 -5.16
CA LEU A 91 13.52 -8.01 -5.32
C LEU A 91 13.87 -7.29 -4.02
N GLY A 92 13.90 -7.98 -2.87
CA GLY A 92 14.19 -7.42 -1.57
C GLY A 92 13.03 -6.67 -0.91
N ALA A 93 11.80 -6.76 -1.45
CA ALA A 93 10.61 -6.17 -0.85
C ALA A 93 10.21 -6.89 0.43
N LYS A 94 9.66 -6.14 1.40
CA LYS A 94 9.22 -6.68 2.69
C LYS A 94 7.70 -6.66 2.86
N VAL A 95 7.00 -5.95 1.98
CA VAL A 95 5.55 -5.80 2.04
C VAL A 95 4.93 -6.25 0.73
N LEU A 96 3.89 -7.06 0.85
CA LEU A 96 2.92 -7.34 -0.18
C LEU A 96 1.59 -6.69 0.22
N ILE A 97 0.85 -6.18 -0.75
CA ILE A 97 -0.44 -5.50 -0.53
C ILE A 97 -1.56 -6.42 -1.00
N ALA A 98 -2.58 -6.61 -0.18
CA ALA A 98 -3.78 -7.35 -0.53
C ALA A 98 -5.01 -6.47 -0.48
N GLN A 99 -5.88 -6.64 -1.45
CA GLN A 99 -7.21 -6.04 -1.48
C GLN A 99 -8.25 -7.10 -1.11
N ALA A 100 -9.26 -6.70 -0.30
CA ALA A 100 -10.31 -7.61 0.15
C ALA A 100 -11.25 -8.02 -0.99
N GLY A 101 -11.41 -7.17 -2.00
CA GLY A 101 -12.38 -7.31 -3.08
C GLY A 101 -13.68 -6.57 -2.79
N ASP A 102 -14.61 -6.59 -3.75
CA ASP A 102 -15.91 -5.96 -3.61
C ASP A 102 -16.84 -6.77 -2.71
N ASP A 103 -17.87 -6.11 -2.18
CA ASP A 103 -19.00 -6.74 -1.49
C ASP A 103 -19.66 -7.77 -2.40
N LEU A 104 -19.90 -8.96 -1.86
CA LEU A 104 -20.47 -10.08 -2.61
C LEU A 104 -21.99 -10.12 -2.46
N PRO A 105 -22.76 -9.89 -3.52
CA PRO A 105 -24.21 -10.00 -3.48
C PRO A 105 -24.66 -11.38 -2.99
N GLY A 106 -25.61 -11.38 -2.03
CA GLY A 106 -26.18 -12.62 -1.50
C GLY A 106 -25.40 -13.27 -0.37
N ARG A 107 -24.27 -12.70 0.06
CA ARG A 107 -23.55 -13.09 1.27
C ARG A 107 -23.71 -12.02 2.36
N SER A 108 -23.88 -12.45 3.60
CA SER A 108 -23.92 -11.53 4.72
C SER A 108 -22.54 -10.89 4.96
N ARG A 109 -22.54 -9.75 5.68
CA ARG A 109 -21.29 -9.08 6.09
C ARG A 109 -20.42 -9.99 6.96
N GLU A 110 -21.06 -10.79 7.84
CA GLU A 110 -20.41 -11.75 8.72
C GLU A 110 -19.75 -12.88 7.94
N GLU A 111 -20.43 -13.51 6.98
CA GLU A 111 -19.84 -14.54 6.12
C GLU A 111 -18.62 -14.04 5.33
N GLN A 112 -18.67 -12.79 4.87
CA GLN A 112 -17.56 -12.17 4.16
C GLN A 112 -16.40 -11.83 5.09
N HIS A 113 -16.69 -11.40 6.32
CA HIS A 113 -15.70 -11.16 7.37
C HIS A 113 -14.96 -12.45 7.71
N ASP A 114 -15.69 -13.52 8.02
CA ASP A 114 -15.12 -14.81 8.39
C ASP A 114 -14.24 -15.36 7.25
N ALA A 115 -14.70 -15.26 6.00
CA ALA A 115 -13.93 -15.68 4.84
C ALA A 115 -12.63 -14.90 4.70
N LEU A 116 -12.66 -13.57 4.88
CA LEU A 116 -11.46 -12.74 4.82
C LEU A 116 -10.46 -13.09 5.93
N VAL A 117 -10.94 -13.26 7.16
CA VAL A 117 -10.11 -13.67 8.31
C VAL A 117 -9.45 -15.03 8.06
N ASP A 118 -10.22 -16.02 7.58
CA ASP A 118 -9.70 -17.35 7.28
C ASP A 118 -8.66 -17.33 6.15
N CYS A 119 -8.91 -16.54 5.10
CA CYS A 119 -7.95 -16.35 4.02
C CYS A 119 -6.63 -15.75 4.54
N LEU A 120 -6.71 -14.73 5.39
CA LEU A 120 -5.53 -14.06 5.95
C LEU A 120 -4.76 -14.95 6.94
N ARG A 121 -5.44 -15.80 7.73
CA ARG A 121 -4.78 -16.82 8.55
C ARG A 121 -3.97 -17.80 7.70
N ALA A 122 -4.59 -18.31 6.62
CA ALA A 122 -3.91 -19.20 5.68
C ALA A 122 -2.77 -18.50 4.92
N ALA A 123 -2.94 -17.21 4.59
CA ALA A 123 -1.88 -16.38 4.00
C ALA A 123 -0.68 -16.22 4.94
N ALA A 124 -0.93 -16.05 6.23
CA ALA A 124 0.15 -15.99 7.23
C ALA A 124 0.98 -17.28 7.27
N ASP A 125 0.33 -18.45 7.12
CA ASP A 125 1.05 -19.73 7.05
C ASP A 125 1.95 -19.82 5.81
N VAL A 126 1.49 -19.30 4.66
CA VAL A 126 2.30 -19.21 3.42
C VAL A 126 3.52 -18.30 3.63
N LEU A 127 3.38 -17.22 4.39
CA LEU A 127 4.42 -16.21 4.60
C LEU A 127 5.35 -16.52 5.76
N ALA A 128 5.02 -17.50 6.60
CA ALA A 128 5.77 -17.83 7.81
C ALA A 128 7.27 -18.06 7.52
N GLY A 129 8.14 -17.34 8.24
CA GLY A 129 9.60 -17.43 8.09
C GLY A 129 10.17 -16.81 6.82
N SER A 130 9.35 -16.26 5.91
CA SER A 130 9.80 -15.66 4.64
C SER A 130 10.48 -14.29 4.82
N GLY A 131 10.17 -13.59 5.91
CA GLY A 131 10.54 -12.19 6.15
C GLY A 131 9.70 -11.18 5.34
N VAL A 132 8.63 -11.64 4.67
CA VAL A 132 7.67 -10.82 3.92
C VAL A 132 6.36 -10.75 4.71
N ARG A 133 5.69 -9.59 4.72
CA ARG A 133 4.41 -9.37 5.36
C ARG A 133 3.35 -9.02 4.32
N LEU A 134 2.09 -9.37 4.62
CA LEU A 134 0.93 -9.01 3.79
C LEU A 134 0.10 -7.96 4.52
N GLY A 135 -0.09 -6.80 3.89
CA GLY A 135 -0.96 -5.74 4.39
C GLY A 135 -2.30 -5.75 3.66
N VAL A 136 -3.40 -5.79 4.40
CA VAL A 136 -4.72 -5.51 3.83
C VAL A 136 -4.92 -4.00 3.77
N GLU A 137 -5.48 -3.52 2.66
CA GLU A 137 -5.65 -2.10 2.42
C GLU A 137 -7.13 -1.72 2.43
N PRO A 138 -7.58 -0.88 3.40
CA PRO A 138 -8.89 -0.25 3.35
C PRO A 138 -8.93 0.82 2.26
N LEU A 139 -9.95 0.76 1.39
CA LEU A 139 -10.11 1.69 0.28
C LEU A 139 -11.44 2.45 0.41
N ASN A 140 -11.46 3.74 0.07
CA ASN A 140 -12.68 4.52 0.15
C ASN A 140 -13.74 4.07 -0.86
N THR A 141 -14.99 4.03 -0.43
CA THR A 141 -16.15 3.66 -1.27
C THR A 141 -16.98 4.85 -1.71
N LEU A 142 -16.64 6.05 -1.25
CA LEU A 142 -17.41 7.27 -1.56
C LEU A 142 -17.03 7.84 -2.93
N ILE A 143 -15.77 7.68 -3.35
CA ILE A 143 -15.23 8.28 -4.59
C ILE A 143 -14.66 7.20 -5.51
N ASP A 144 -13.61 6.49 -5.08
CA ASP A 144 -12.74 5.72 -5.98
C ASP A 144 -13.16 4.26 -6.14
N HIS A 145 -13.58 3.58 -5.06
CA HIS A 145 -13.78 2.12 -5.03
C HIS A 145 -15.20 1.77 -4.58
N LYS A 146 -16.21 2.26 -5.30
CA LYS A 146 -17.63 1.97 -5.00
C LYS A 146 -17.89 0.47 -4.98
N GLY A 147 -18.45 -0.02 -3.86
CA GLY A 147 -18.74 -1.44 -3.68
C GLY A 147 -17.62 -2.25 -3.04
N TYR A 148 -16.45 -1.66 -2.80
CA TYR A 148 -15.37 -2.36 -2.12
C TYR A 148 -15.75 -2.77 -0.69
N TYR A 149 -15.41 -4.00 -0.30
CA TYR A 149 -15.81 -4.56 0.99
C TYR A 149 -15.17 -3.83 2.19
N LEU A 150 -13.86 -3.67 2.22
CA LEU A 150 -13.10 -3.19 3.38
C LEU A 150 -12.82 -1.69 3.27
N SER A 151 -13.74 -0.85 3.73
CA SER A 151 -13.59 0.61 3.62
C SER A 151 -13.21 1.32 4.92
N SER A 152 -13.17 0.61 6.05
CA SER A 152 -12.85 1.17 7.36
C SER A 152 -11.47 0.70 7.84
N THR A 153 -10.60 1.65 8.17
CA THR A 153 -9.30 1.36 8.82
C THR A 153 -9.50 0.63 10.16
N ARG A 154 -10.52 1.02 10.92
CA ARG A 154 -10.85 0.35 12.20
C ARG A 154 -11.24 -1.12 12.00
N GLU A 155 -12.04 -1.40 10.97
CA GLU A 155 -12.42 -2.78 10.65
C GLU A 155 -11.20 -3.59 10.24
N ALA A 156 -10.32 -3.04 9.40
CA ALA A 156 -9.07 -3.71 9.00
C ALA A 156 -8.17 -4.03 10.21
N LEU A 157 -8.05 -3.11 11.17
CA LEU A 157 -7.30 -3.34 12.40
C LEU A 157 -7.93 -4.43 13.28
N ASN A 158 -9.27 -4.49 13.36
CA ASN A 158 -9.96 -5.55 14.08
C ASN A 158 -9.73 -6.92 13.42
N ILE A 159 -9.78 -6.99 12.09
CA ILE A 159 -9.47 -8.20 11.32
C ILE A 159 -8.02 -8.65 11.59
N VAL A 160 -7.06 -7.74 11.56
CA VAL A 160 -5.64 -8.07 11.84
C VAL A 160 -5.45 -8.57 13.27
N ASP A 161 -6.13 -7.97 14.25
CA ASP A 161 -6.12 -8.46 15.64
C ASP A 161 -6.72 -9.87 15.75
N GLU A 162 -7.84 -10.12 15.07
CA GLU A 162 -8.50 -11.43 15.07
C GLU A 162 -7.68 -12.50 14.37
N VAL A 163 -6.99 -12.16 13.29
CA VAL A 163 -6.01 -13.05 12.62
C VAL A 163 -4.89 -13.41 13.58
N GLY A 164 -4.38 -12.45 14.36
CA GLY A 164 -3.42 -12.64 15.43
C GLY A 164 -2.05 -13.14 14.96
N ARG A 165 -1.64 -12.80 13.73
CA ARG A 165 -0.40 -13.30 13.10
C ARG A 165 0.52 -12.14 12.70
N PRO A 166 1.82 -12.18 13.04
CA PRO A 166 2.76 -11.09 12.76
C PRO A 166 3.03 -10.89 11.26
N GLU A 167 2.73 -11.87 10.43
CA GLU A 167 2.87 -11.79 8.98
C GLU A 167 1.81 -10.89 8.34
N ILE A 168 0.69 -10.63 9.04
CA ILE A 168 -0.42 -9.84 8.54
C ILE A 168 -0.42 -8.46 9.21
N GLY A 169 -0.73 -7.43 8.44
CA GLY A 169 -0.85 -6.06 8.91
C GLY A 169 -1.80 -5.24 8.05
N VAL A 170 -1.78 -3.94 8.24
CA VAL A 170 -2.60 -2.98 7.49
C VAL A 170 -1.68 -2.11 6.63
N VAL A 171 -2.08 -1.87 5.38
CA VAL A 171 -1.61 -0.73 4.60
C VAL A 171 -2.52 0.44 4.94
N TYR A 172 -1.97 1.48 5.54
CA TYR A 172 -2.73 2.66 5.92
C TYR A 172 -2.59 3.74 4.85
N ASP A 173 -3.60 3.90 4.01
CA ASP A 173 -3.66 4.99 3.06
C ASP A 173 -4.37 6.20 3.69
N LEU A 174 -3.60 7.30 3.88
CA LEU A 174 -4.09 8.53 4.49
C LEU A 174 -5.20 9.18 3.66
N TYR A 175 -5.14 9.07 2.35
CA TYR A 175 -6.15 9.61 1.45
C TYR A 175 -7.47 8.84 1.56
N HIS A 176 -7.42 7.51 1.47
CA HIS A 176 -8.62 6.69 1.61
C HIS A 176 -9.29 6.86 2.98
N SER A 177 -8.50 6.85 4.05
CA SER A 177 -8.97 7.11 5.41
C SER A 177 -9.61 8.51 5.56
N TYR A 178 -8.98 9.55 4.97
CA TYR A 178 -9.51 10.91 4.98
C TYR A 178 -10.86 11.01 4.26
N VAL A 179 -10.98 10.44 3.05
CA VAL A 179 -12.23 10.42 2.27
C VAL A 179 -13.36 9.73 3.04
N MET A 180 -13.06 8.69 3.82
CA MET A 180 -14.02 8.02 4.70
C MET A 180 -14.31 8.78 5.99
N GLY A 181 -13.78 10.00 6.16
CA GLY A 181 -14.01 10.84 7.33
C GLY A 181 -13.30 10.40 8.60
N GLU A 182 -12.31 9.52 8.47
CA GLU A 182 -11.55 9.01 9.62
C GLU A 182 -10.48 10.00 10.08
N ARG A 183 -10.33 10.16 11.40
CA ARG A 183 -9.21 10.88 12.00
C ARG A 183 -8.15 9.88 12.41
N ILE A 184 -6.90 10.13 12.02
CA ILE A 184 -5.77 9.24 12.28
C ILE A 184 -5.63 8.91 13.77
N GLU A 185 -5.79 9.91 14.63
CA GLU A 185 -5.66 9.76 16.08
C GLU A 185 -6.75 8.84 16.67
N ASP A 186 -7.92 8.81 16.05
CA ASP A 186 -9.07 8.01 16.53
C ASP A 186 -9.04 6.58 15.99
N VAL A 187 -8.61 6.39 14.74
CA VAL A 187 -8.66 5.06 14.11
C VAL A 187 -7.43 4.22 14.45
N LEU A 188 -6.23 4.80 14.47
CA LEU A 188 -5.01 4.07 14.76
C LEU A 188 -4.72 3.95 16.26
N LYS A 189 -4.96 4.99 17.06
CA LYS A 189 -4.73 5.00 18.52
C LYS A 189 -3.42 4.29 18.91
N ASP A 190 -3.54 3.20 19.64
CA ASP A 190 -2.47 2.30 20.10
C ASP A 190 -2.11 1.19 19.09
N LYS A 191 -2.71 1.21 17.89
CA LYS A 191 -2.61 0.16 16.87
C LYS A 191 -1.61 0.45 15.74
N VAL A 192 -0.81 1.50 15.86
CA VAL A 192 0.18 1.89 14.82
C VAL A 192 1.15 0.75 14.51
N ALA A 193 1.42 -0.14 15.46
CA ALA A 193 2.28 -1.33 15.25
C ALA A 193 1.74 -2.31 14.18
N HIS A 194 0.43 -2.27 13.89
CA HIS A 194 -0.17 -3.06 12.80
C HIS A 194 0.01 -2.43 11.42
N VAL A 195 0.35 -1.14 11.34
CA VAL A 195 0.63 -0.47 10.07
C VAL A 195 1.99 -0.90 9.54
N ILE A 196 1.98 -1.65 8.44
CA ILE A 196 3.22 -2.18 7.83
C ILE A 196 3.69 -1.37 6.63
N HIS A 197 2.79 -0.58 6.05
CA HIS A 197 3.06 0.37 4.99
C HIS A 197 2.05 1.52 5.05
N ALA A 198 2.43 2.69 4.57
CA ALA A 198 1.54 3.84 4.52
C ALA A 198 1.58 4.46 3.13
N HIS A 199 0.39 4.79 2.59
CA HIS A 199 0.23 5.54 1.35
C HIS A 199 -0.27 6.95 1.60
N VAL A 200 0.04 7.86 0.69
CA VAL A 200 -0.43 9.24 0.72
C VAL A 200 -0.82 9.74 -0.67
N ALA A 201 -1.90 10.48 -0.69
CA ALA A 201 -2.33 11.36 -1.77
C ALA A 201 -3.08 12.53 -1.13
N ASP A 202 -3.48 13.56 -1.91
CA ASP A 202 -4.29 14.66 -1.40
C ASP A 202 -5.73 14.60 -1.91
N HIS A 203 -6.63 15.20 -1.15
CA HIS A 203 -8.05 15.33 -1.48
C HIS A 203 -8.39 16.80 -1.70
N PRO A 204 -9.22 17.14 -2.70
CA PRO A 204 -9.85 16.25 -3.69
C PRO A 204 -8.90 15.80 -4.81
N GLY A 205 -9.27 14.72 -5.50
CA GLY A 205 -8.67 14.29 -6.77
C GLY A 205 -7.60 13.23 -6.71
N ARG A 206 -7.16 12.80 -5.51
CA ARG A 206 -6.06 11.82 -5.32
C ARG A 206 -4.76 12.30 -5.99
N ASN A 207 -4.50 13.60 -5.85
CA ASN A 207 -3.40 14.33 -6.48
C ASN A 207 -2.22 14.56 -5.52
N ASP A 208 -1.34 15.49 -5.91
CA ASP A 208 -0.12 15.82 -5.18
C ASP A 208 -0.42 16.32 -3.78
N PRO A 209 0.17 15.74 -2.73
CA PRO A 209 0.13 16.31 -1.39
C PRO A 209 0.57 17.79 -1.37
N GLY A 210 -0.26 18.61 -0.74
CA GLY A 210 -0.08 20.07 -0.65
C GLY A 210 -0.89 20.89 -1.67
N LEU A 211 -1.69 20.23 -2.51
CA LEU A 211 -2.66 20.92 -3.39
C LEU A 211 -4.08 20.93 -2.81
N GLY A 212 -4.39 20.01 -1.92
CA GLY A 212 -5.74 19.82 -1.39
C GLY A 212 -5.88 20.16 0.08
N GLU A 213 -6.67 19.36 0.78
CA GLU A 213 -7.16 19.63 2.14
C GLU A 213 -6.45 18.80 3.22
N ILE A 214 -5.65 17.79 2.83
CA ILE A 214 -5.02 16.90 3.80
C ILE A 214 -3.74 17.54 4.34
N ASP A 215 -3.74 17.86 5.64
CA ASP A 215 -2.51 18.25 6.34
C ASP A 215 -1.58 17.03 6.48
N LEU A 216 -0.84 16.76 5.42
CA LEU A 216 0.06 15.61 5.31
C LEU A 216 1.16 15.66 6.37
N GLY A 217 1.75 16.85 6.57
CA GLY A 217 2.83 17.03 7.55
C GLY A 217 2.40 16.63 8.95
N LYS A 218 1.27 17.16 9.42
CA LYS A 218 0.71 16.83 10.73
C LYS A 218 0.37 15.34 10.88
N ARG A 219 -0.27 14.75 9.87
CA ARG A 219 -0.66 13.33 9.92
C ARG A 219 0.55 12.41 9.95
N LEU A 220 1.55 12.66 9.13
CA LEU A 220 2.78 11.86 9.11
C LEU A 220 3.61 12.09 10.38
N ALA A 221 3.71 13.33 10.89
CA ALA A 221 4.35 13.59 12.17
C ALA A 221 3.71 12.78 13.30
N TRP A 222 2.36 12.74 13.35
CA TRP A 222 1.63 11.92 14.32
C TRP A 222 1.94 10.43 14.15
N LEU A 223 1.91 9.92 12.93
CA LEU A 223 2.15 8.50 12.63
C LEU A 223 3.54 8.06 13.09
N TYR A 224 4.58 8.84 12.77
CA TYR A 224 5.96 8.55 13.20
C TYR A 224 6.15 8.71 14.70
N ALA A 225 5.53 9.72 15.33
CA ALA A 225 5.60 9.92 16.78
C ALA A 225 4.96 8.76 17.57
N ASN A 226 4.03 8.02 16.93
CA ASN A 226 3.38 6.85 17.52
C ASN A 226 3.99 5.50 17.09
N GLY A 227 5.21 5.52 16.52
CA GLY A 227 6.02 4.34 16.33
C GLY A 227 6.07 3.75 14.92
N TYR A 228 5.44 4.39 13.92
CA TYR A 228 5.64 3.97 12.54
C TYR A 228 7.10 4.25 12.10
N ALA A 229 7.74 3.27 11.49
CA ALA A 229 9.14 3.37 11.05
C ALA A 229 9.35 2.99 9.57
N GLY A 230 8.26 2.70 8.86
CA GLY A 230 8.28 2.30 7.45
C GLY A 230 8.51 3.46 6.48
N ALA A 231 8.53 3.14 5.20
CA ALA A 231 8.48 4.13 4.13
C ALA A 231 7.04 4.63 3.93
N VAL A 232 6.91 5.83 3.35
CA VAL A 232 5.63 6.40 2.92
C VAL A 232 5.58 6.34 1.41
N GLY A 233 4.62 5.61 0.88
CA GLY A 233 4.33 5.47 -0.54
C GLY A 233 3.61 6.70 -1.08
N LEU A 234 4.20 7.33 -2.06
CA LEU A 234 3.62 8.46 -2.79
C LEU A 234 2.74 7.89 -3.91
N GLU A 235 1.50 7.54 -3.55
CA GLU A 235 0.54 6.89 -4.45
C GLU A 235 -0.54 7.85 -4.90
N TYR A 236 -0.19 8.74 -5.81
CA TYR A 236 -1.08 9.75 -6.36
C TYR A 236 -0.79 10.01 -7.84
N LYS A 237 -1.78 10.55 -8.54
CA LYS A 237 -1.63 11.00 -9.92
C LYS A 237 -1.15 12.45 -9.94
N PRO A 238 0.08 12.73 -10.41
CA PRO A 238 0.59 14.11 -10.46
C PRO A 238 -0.27 15.04 -11.31
N GLU A 239 -0.52 16.25 -10.80
CA GLU A 239 -1.00 17.37 -11.60
C GLU A 239 0.20 18.09 -12.22
N GLY A 240 0.57 17.73 -13.42
CA GLY A 240 1.77 18.24 -14.09
C GLY A 240 2.92 17.25 -14.03
N SER A 241 4.14 17.73 -13.87
CA SER A 241 5.32 16.87 -13.85
C SER A 241 5.56 16.24 -12.47
N THR A 242 6.16 15.04 -12.47
CA THR A 242 6.60 14.39 -11.23
C THR A 242 7.56 15.26 -10.41
N ALA A 243 8.42 16.04 -11.08
CA ALA A 243 9.37 16.93 -10.40
C ALA A 243 8.66 18.02 -9.59
N GLU A 244 7.63 18.65 -10.15
CA GLU A 244 6.80 19.66 -9.46
C GLU A 244 6.03 19.03 -8.30
N ALA A 245 5.45 17.83 -8.51
CA ALA A 245 4.74 17.09 -7.49
C ALA A 245 5.63 16.77 -6.28
N LEU A 246 6.85 16.29 -6.51
CA LEU A 246 7.81 16.00 -5.44
C LEU A 246 8.27 17.28 -4.71
N ALA A 247 8.37 18.41 -5.40
CA ALA A 247 8.68 19.69 -4.74
C ALA A 247 7.56 20.09 -3.77
N ARG A 248 6.28 19.91 -4.16
CA ARG A 248 5.11 20.17 -3.28
C ARG A 248 5.11 19.26 -2.05
N VAL A 249 5.31 17.94 -2.25
CA VAL A 249 5.40 16.99 -1.14
C VAL A 249 6.47 17.43 -0.12
N ARG A 250 7.67 17.78 -0.59
CA ARG A 250 8.75 18.22 0.30
C ARG A 250 8.40 19.48 1.05
N ALA A 251 7.75 20.45 0.38
CA ALA A 251 7.27 21.67 1.05
C ALA A 251 6.23 21.35 2.13
N ALA A 252 5.25 20.48 1.83
CA ALA A 252 4.23 20.05 2.79
C ALA A 252 4.81 19.33 4.02
N LEU A 253 5.93 18.61 3.86
CA LEU A 253 6.62 17.94 4.96
C LEU A 253 7.48 18.86 5.83
N THR A 254 7.91 20.02 5.31
CA THR A 254 8.75 20.98 6.07
C THR A 254 7.93 21.94 6.92
N THR A 255 6.63 22.03 6.73
CA THR A 255 5.73 22.93 7.47
C THR A 255 5.09 22.29 8.71
N ALA A 256 5.46 21.08 9.07
CA ALA A 256 4.91 20.30 10.20
C ALA A 256 5.78 20.37 11.47
#